data_1fccf1fb24c0bc8c0fa4a8d870bee758
#
_entry.id   1fccf1fb24c0bc8c0fa4a8d870bee758
#
_cell.length_a   1.000
_cell.length_b   1.000
_cell.length_c   1.000
_cell.angle_alpha   90.00
_cell.angle_beta   90.00
_cell.angle_gamma   90.00
#
_symmetry.space_group_name_H-M   'P 1'
#
loop_
_entity.id
_entity.type
_entity.pdbx_description
1 polymer ?
#
loop_
_entity_poly.entity_id
_entity_poly.type
_entity_poly.pdbx_seq_one_letter_code
_entity_poly.pdbx_strand_id
1 'polypeptide(L)'
;MIRFRDDANITAEQAIDLYIRSTLGERRPVHNKETFEAMLKNANLTITAWDENTLVGIARTLTDFAYVAYLADLAVDQQYQHSGIGKQLIANTQSRLGPECMIVLLAAPKANEYYEHIGFEHNPRAWTLKK
;
A
#
# COMPACT_ATOMS: atom_id res chain seq x y z
N MET A 1 3.52 -16.89 11.46
CA MET A 1 2.44 -16.92 10.44
C MET A 1 1.94 -15.51 10.16
N ILE A 2 1.82 -15.18 8.90
CA ILE A 2 1.36 -13.84 8.50
C ILE A 2 -0.16 -13.83 8.40
N ARG A 3 -0.79 -12.83 9.03
CA ARG A 3 -2.24 -12.62 8.97
C ARG A 3 -2.53 -11.29 8.30
N PHE A 4 -3.58 -11.26 7.49
CA PHE A 4 -4.01 -10.06 6.77
C PHE A 4 -5.33 -9.56 7.37
N ARG A 5 -5.45 -8.23 7.53
CA ARG A 5 -6.62 -7.60 8.14
C ARG A 5 -7.05 -6.39 7.31
N ASP A 6 -8.36 -6.16 7.25
CA ASP A 6 -8.94 -4.97 6.63
C ASP A 6 -9.55 -4.01 7.64
N ASP A 7 -9.48 -4.36 8.93
CA ASP A 7 -10.15 -3.65 10.02
C ASP A 7 -9.19 -3.15 11.10
N ALA A 8 -7.88 -3.24 10.87
CA ALA A 8 -6.92 -2.83 11.88
C ALA A 8 -6.83 -1.31 11.97
N ASN A 9 -6.90 -0.81 13.20
CA ASN A 9 -6.75 0.60 13.50
C ASN A 9 -5.31 0.85 13.89
N ILE A 10 -4.48 1.28 12.94
CA ILE A 10 -3.07 1.55 13.21
C ILE A 10 -2.83 3.03 13.47
N THR A 11 -1.87 3.32 14.33
CA THR A 11 -1.48 4.68 14.64
C THR A 11 -0.51 5.23 13.60
N ALA A 12 -0.37 6.56 13.55
CA ALA A 12 0.62 7.18 12.67
C ALA A 12 2.03 6.68 13.01
N GLU A 13 2.33 6.49 14.29
CA GLU A 13 3.63 5.97 14.72
C GLU A 13 3.90 4.57 14.18
N GLN A 14 2.92 3.69 14.25
CA GLN A 14 3.05 2.33 13.70
C GLN A 14 3.27 2.35 12.19
N ALA A 15 2.51 3.19 11.49
CA ALA A 15 2.65 3.31 10.03
C ALA A 15 4.01 3.88 9.65
N ILE A 16 4.41 4.97 10.29
CA ILE A 16 5.72 5.60 10.02
C ILE A 16 6.85 4.61 10.24
N ASP A 17 6.79 3.86 11.35
CA ASP A 17 7.80 2.85 11.65
C ASP A 17 7.87 1.80 10.54
N LEU A 18 6.73 1.29 10.08
CA LEU A 18 6.69 0.33 8.97
C LEU A 18 7.25 0.95 7.68
N TYR A 19 6.86 2.18 7.37
CA TYR A 19 7.31 2.83 6.14
C TYR A 19 8.83 2.99 6.14
N ILE A 20 9.42 3.30 7.30
CA ILE A 20 10.88 3.37 7.43
C ILE A 20 11.50 1.99 7.25
N ARG A 21 10.95 0.95 7.89
CA ARG A 21 11.48 -0.42 7.78
C ARG A 21 11.35 -0.99 6.36
N SER A 22 10.40 -0.50 5.58
CA SER A 22 10.17 -0.95 4.21
C SER A 22 10.97 -0.18 3.17
N THR A 23 11.59 0.93 3.56
CA THR A 23 12.26 1.94 2.73
C THR A 23 11.30 2.87 1.96
N LEU A 24 9.99 2.60 1.96
CA LEU A 24 9.03 3.52 1.33
C LEU A 24 9.07 4.90 1.99
N GLY A 25 9.47 4.98 3.25
CA GLY A 25 9.60 6.22 3.99
C GLY A 25 10.56 7.23 3.36
N GLU A 26 11.49 6.78 2.52
CA GLU A 26 12.39 7.68 1.77
C GLU A 26 11.60 8.53 0.76
N ARG A 27 10.37 8.12 0.43
CA ARG A 27 9.52 8.77 -0.57
C ARG A 27 8.18 9.19 0.01
N ARG A 28 8.06 9.29 1.34
CA ARG A 28 6.84 9.66 2.04
C ARG A 28 7.18 10.62 3.18
N PRO A 29 6.21 11.44 3.64
CA PRO A 29 6.48 12.47 4.66
C PRO A 29 6.51 11.89 6.08
N VAL A 30 7.45 10.96 6.34
CA VAL A 30 7.55 10.27 7.64
C VAL A 30 7.91 11.20 8.79
N HIS A 31 8.44 12.38 8.49
CA HIS A 31 8.77 13.40 9.48
C HIS A 31 7.55 14.25 9.88
N ASN A 32 6.41 14.06 9.23
CA ASN A 32 5.20 14.85 9.47
C ASN A 32 4.06 13.95 9.94
N LYS A 33 3.97 13.77 11.26
CA LYS A 33 2.97 12.91 11.88
C LYS A 33 1.54 13.32 11.54
N GLU A 34 1.28 14.62 11.52
CA GLU A 34 -0.05 15.16 11.23
C GLU A 34 -0.50 14.77 9.81
N THR A 35 0.40 14.86 8.83
CA THR A 35 0.12 14.43 7.47
C THR A 35 -0.16 12.92 7.43
N PHE A 36 0.62 12.12 8.15
CA PHE A 36 0.40 10.68 8.22
C PHE A 36 -0.95 10.33 8.83
N GLU A 37 -1.36 11.05 9.88
CA GLU A 37 -2.69 10.85 10.46
C GLU A 37 -3.79 11.10 9.44
N ALA A 38 -3.66 12.17 8.65
CA ALA A 38 -4.62 12.47 7.58
C ALA A 38 -4.61 11.42 6.48
N MET A 39 -3.44 10.94 6.09
CA MET A 39 -3.31 9.87 5.08
C MET A 39 -4.05 8.60 5.51
N LEU A 40 -3.85 8.18 6.75
CA LEU A 40 -4.49 6.97 7.27
C LEU A 40 -5.99 7.15 7.44
N LYS A 41 -6.40 8.28 7.98
CA LYS A 41 -7.82 8.58 8.23
C LYS A 41 -8.64 8.60 6.94
N ASN A 42 -8.09 9.15 5.87
CA ASN A 42 -8.83 9.40 4.65
C ASN A 42 -8.69 8.28 3.60
N ALA A 43 -7.88 7.27 3.84
CA ALA A 43 -7.87 6.08 3.00
C ALA A 43 -9.08 5.22 3.38
N ASN A 44 -9.81 4.75 2.37
CA ASN A 44 -11.04 4.00 2.64
C ASN A 44 -10.94 2.50 2.38
N LEU A 45 -9.75 2.03 2.02
CA LEU A 45 -9.49 0.59 1.91
C LEU A 45 -8.02 0.35 2.24
N THR A 46 -7.77 -0.13 3.45
CA THR A 46 -6.42 -0.41 3.92
C THR A 46 -6.32 -1.86 4.38
N ILE A 47 -5.41 -2.61 3.74
CA ILE A 47 -5.11 -3.98 4.13
C ILE A 47 -3.78 -3.96 4.87
N THR A 48 -3.73 -4.61 6.01
CA THR A 48 -2.49 -4.72 6.81
C THR A 48 -2.06 -6.17 6.93
N ALA A 49 -0.77 -6.39 7.03
CA ALA A 49 -0.18 -7.72 7.22
C ALA A 49 0.57 -7.74 8.54
N TRP A 50 0.38 -8.80 9.31
CA TRP A 50 0.89 -8.93 10.68
C TRP A 50 1.60 -10.24 10.89
N ASP A 51 2.77 -10.17 11.52
CA ASP A 51 3.44 -11.33 12.09
C ASP A 51 3.24 -11.25 13.60
N GLU A 52 2.34 -12.07 14.13
CA GLU A 52 1.84 -11.96 15.51
C GLU A 52 1.31 -10.54 15.74
N ASN A 53 1.97 -9.78 16.63
CA ASN A 53 1.56 -8.41 16.93
C ASN A 53 2.38 -7.35 16.20
N THR A 54 3.23 -7.76 15.29
CA THR A 54 4.09 -6.84 14.53
C THR A 54 3.50 -6.53 13.17
N LEU A 55 3.31 -5.25 12.88
CA LEU A 55 2.87 -4.78 11.56
C LEU A 55 4.03 -4.92 10.58
N VAL A 56 3.87 -5.75 9.55
CA VAL A 56 4.95 -6.03 8.59
C VAL A 56 4.60 -5.63 7.16
N GLY A 57 3.35 -5.26 6.90
CA GLY A 57 2.97 -4.82 5.55
C GLY A 57 1.70 -4.01 5.55
N ILE A 58 1.53 -3.19 4.51
CA ILE A 58 0.34 -2.37 4.32
C ILE A 58 0.10 -2.12 2.82
N ALA A 59 -1.17 -2.15 2.44
CA ALA A 59 -1.64 -1.62 1.16
C ALA A 59 -2.70 -0.57 1.48
N ARG A 60 -2.39 0.70 1.23
CA ARG A 60 -3.28 1.81 1.52
C ARG A 60 -3.89 2.32 0.22
N THR A 61 -5.20 2.25 0.12
CA THR A 61 -5.94 2.54 -1.11
C THR A 61 -7.06 3.56 -0.90
N LEU A 62 -7.27 4.40 -1.90
CA LEU A 62 -8.45 5.29 -1.99
C LEU A 62 -9.24 4.85 -3.21
N THR A 63 -10.54 4.60 -3.04
CA THR A 63 -11.32 3.98 -4.11
C THR A 63 -12.80 4.33 -4.01
N ASP A 64 -13.50 4.29 -5.17
CA ASP A 64 -14.95 4.31 -5.21
C ASP A 64 -15.54 2.89 -5.16
N PHE A 65 -14.70 1.86 -5.09
CA PHE A 65 -15.04 0.43 -5.07
C PHE A 65 -15.69 -0.07 -6.37
N ALA A 66 -16.03 0.80 -7.28
CA ALA A 66 -16.80 0.45 -8.48
C ALA A 66 -15.98 0.51 -9.76
N TYR A 67 -15.17 1.55 -9.93
CA TYR A 67 -14.51 1.78 -11.19
C TYR A 67 -13.01 2.03 -11.08
N VAL A 68 -12.56 2.70 -10.01
CA VAL A 68 -11.12 3.00 -9.86
C VAL A 68 -10.68 2.87 -8.42
N ALA A 69 -9.46 2.38 -8.25
CA ALA A 69 -8.79 2.31 -6.96
C ALA A 69 -7.36 2.81 -7.15
N TYR A 70 -6.96 3.80 -6.37
CA TYR A 70 -5.58 4.26 -6.33
C TYR A 70 -4.87 3.59 -5.16
N LEU A 71 -3.99 2.66 -5.47
CA LEU A 71 -3.13 2.03 -4.46
C LEU A 71 -1.98 3.00 -4.18
N ALA A 72 -2.18 3.82 -3.15
CA ALA A 72 -1.29 4.93 -2.86
C ALA A 72 0.03 4.48 -2.24
N ASP A 73 -0.01 3.47 -1.38
CA ASP A 73 1.16 2.94 -0.71
C ASP A 73 1.11 1.42 -0.66
N LEU A 74 2.21 0.79 -1.01
CA LEU A 74 2.43 -0.64 -0.79
C LEU A 74 3.78 -0.75 -0.10
N ALA A 75 3.78 -1.17 1.15
CA ALA A 75 5.00 -1.26 1.94
C ALA A 75 5.08 -2.60 2.65
N VAL A 76 6.24 -3.24 2.56
CA VAL A 76 6.53 -4.49 3.26
C VAL A 76 7.89 -4.34 3.95
N ASP A 77 7.96 -4.67 5.24
CA ASP A 77 9.21 -4.68 6.00
C ASP A 77 10.28 -5.43 5.23
N GLN A 78 11.47 -4.85 5.11
CA GLN A 78 12.58 -5.44 4.35
C GLN A 78 12.90 -6.87 4.78
N GLN A 79 12.76 -7.18 6.06
CA GLN A 79 13.03 -8.53 6.57
C GLN A 79 11.99 -9.55 6.10
N TYR A 80 10.86 -9.09 5.58
CA TYR A 80 9.76 -9.95 5.12
C TYR A 80 9.56 -9.90 3.60
N GLN A 81 10.40 -9.18 2.88
CA GLN A 81 10.30 -9.09 1.43
C GLN A 81 10.68 -10.43 0.79
N HIS A 82 10.23 -10.64 -0.45
CA HIS A 82 10.42 -11.88 -1.20
C HIS A 82 9.68 -13.09 -0.64
N SER A 83 8.71 -12.86 0.26
CA SER A 83 7.88 -13.91 0.87
C SER A 83 6.44 -13.92 0.34
N GLY A 84 6.13 -13.07 -0.65
CA GLY A 84 4.79 -13.00 -1.25
C GLY A 84 3.80 -12.11 -0.52
N ILE A 85 4.23 -11.40 0.52
CA ILE A 85 3.31 -10.53 1.29
C ILE A 85 2.76 -9.39 0.43
N GLY A 86 3.61 -8.74 -0.36
CA GLY A 86 3.17 -7.65 -1.24
C GLY A 86 2.11 -8.10 -2.22
N LYS A 87 2.33 -9.24 -2.85
CA LYS A 87 1.37 -9.83 -3.79
C LYS A 87 0.05 -10.16 -3.09
N GLN A 88 0.13 -10.69 -1.87
CA GLN A 88 -1.05 -11.03 -1.09
C GLN A 88 -1.83 -9.80 -0.65
N LEU A 89 -1.12 -8.72 -0.29
CA LEU A 89 -1.76 -7.43 0.04
C LEU A 89 -2.56 -6.90 -1.15
N ILE A 90 -1.99 -6.98 -2.34
CA ILE A 90 -2.67 -6.56 -3.58
C ILE A 90 -3.88 -7.45 -3.87
N ALA A 91 -3.73 -8.77 -3.73
CA ALA A 91 -4.83 -9.70 -3.95
C ALA A 91 -5.99 -9.46 -2.97
N ASN A 92 -5.68 -9.19 -1.70
CA ASN A 92 -6.69 -8.84 -0.71
C ASN A 92 -7.39 -7.52 -1.05
N THR A 93 -6.64 -6.55 -1.52
CA THR A 93 -7.21 -5.28 -1.96
C THR A 93 -8.16 -5.50 -3.13
N GLN A 94 -7.69 -6.21 -4.16
CA GLN A 94 -8.47 -6.47 -5.35
C GLN A 94 -9.76 -7.22 -5.06
N SER A 95 -9.72 -8.16 -4.12
CA SER A 95 -10.89 -8.97 -3.77
C SER A 95 -12.06 -8.16 -3.20
N ARG A 96 -11.80 -6.94 -2.76
CA ARG A 96 -12.82 -6.06 -2.19
C ARG A 96 -13.37 -5.04 -3.18
N LEU A 97 -12.87 -5.09 -4.41
CA LEU A 97 -13.27 -4.15 -5.46
C LEU A 97 -14.31 -4.79 -6.39
N GLY A 98 -15.16 -3.97 -6.99
CA GLY A 98 -16.14 -4.44 -7.94
C GLY A 98 -15.50 -4.94 -9.24
N PRO A 99 -16.27 -5.67 -10.06
CA PRO A 99 -15.71 -6.36 -11.25
C PRO A 99 -15.18 -5.43 -12.34
N GLU A 100 -15.58 -4.16 -12.33
CA GLU A 100 -15.11 -3.18 -13.32
C GLU A 100 -14.04 -2.25 -12.75
N CYS A 101 -13.61 -2.48 -11.50
CA CYS A 101 -12.70 -1.58 -10.82
C CYS A 101 -11.24 -1.89 -11.19
N MET A 102 -10.52 -0.86 -11.60
CA MET A 102 -9.11 -0.96 -11.98
C MET A 102 -8.24 -0.40 -10.87
N ILE A 103 -7.16 -1.11 -10.51
CA ILE A 103 -6.16 -0.60 -9.58
C ILE A 103 -5.10 0.16 -10.36
N VAL A 104 -4.87 1.41 -9.95
CA VAL A 104 -3.82 2.28 -10.50
C VAL A 104 -2.80 2.55 -9.41
N LEU A 105 -1.53 2.59 -9.75
CA LEU A 105 -0.48 2.97 -8.81
C LEU A 105 0.67 3.67 -9.53
N LEU A 106 1.48 4.38 -8.75
CA LEU A 106 2.73 4.95 -9.21
C LEU A 106 3.85 4.18 -8.50
N ALA A 107 4.62 3.41 -9.25
CA ALA A 107 5.67 2.58 -8.68
C ALA A 107 6.86 3.41 -8.22
N ALA A 108 7.46 3.04 -7.08
CA ALA A 108 8.76 3.54 -6.72
C ALA A 108 9.77 3.08 -7.79
N PRO A 109 10.79 3.89 -8.12
CA PRO A 109 11.71 3.53 -9.21
C PRO A 109 12.31 2.13 -9.09
N LYS A 110 12.68 1.72 -7.87
CA LYS A 110 13.29 0.40 -7.64
C LYS A 110 12.28 -0.75 -7.76
N ALA A 111 10.98 -0.46 -7.69
CA ALA A 111 9.94 -1.47 -7.73
C ALA A 111 9.21 -1.51 -9.08
N ASN A 112 9.63 -0.70 -10.03
CA ASN A 112 8.90 -0.53 -11.29
C ASN A 112 8.70 -1.85 -12.05
N GLU A 113 9.72 -2.72 -12.06
CA GLU A 113 9.64 -4.00 -12.77
C GLU A 113 8.82 -5.05 -12.02
N TYR A 114 8.67 -4.89 -10.71
CA TYR A 114 7.95 -5.84 -9.87
C TYR A 114 6.48 -6.00 -10.31
N TYR A 115 5.84 -4.90 -10.64
CA TYR A 115 4.40 -4.90 -10.92
C TYR A 115 4.04 -5.66 -12.20
N GLU A 116 4.91 -5.62 -13.20
CA GLU A 116 4.71 -6.39 -14.42
C GLU A 116 4.66 -7.89 -14.13
N HIS A 117 5.54 -8.35 -13.22
CA HIS A 117 5.61 -9.77 -12.86
C HIS A 117 4.36 -10.29 -12.15
N ILE A 118 3.58 -9.40 -11.54
CA ILE A 118 2.38 -9.80 -10.79
C ILE A 118 1.09 -9.42 -11.51
N GLY A 119 1.18 -9.11 -12.79
CA GLY A 119 0.01 -8.95 -13.64
C GLY A 119 -0.43 -7.52 -13.92
N PHE A 120 0.32 -6.52 -13.48
CA PHE A 120 0.02 -5.13 -13.83
C PHE A 120 0.51 -4.83 -15.24
N GLU A 121 -0.23 -3.98 -15.94
CA GLU A 121 0.14 -3.49 -17.24
C GLU A 121 0.67 -2.06 -17.10
N HIS A 122 1.85 -1.80 -17.65
CA HIS A 122 2.46 -0.48 -17.58
C HIS A 122 1.65 0.53 -18.39
N ASN A 123 1.36 1.68 -17.79
CA ASN A 123 0.59 2.73 -18.46
C ASN A 123 1.43 4.00 -18.57
N PRO A 124 1.92 4.36 -19.77
CA PRO A 124 2.75 5.56 -19.97
C PRO A 124 1.96 6.87 -19.93
N ARG A 125 0.64 6.81 -19.77
CA ARG A 125 -0.21 8.00 -19.76
C ARG A 125 -0.45 8.57 -18.36
N ALA A 126 0.29 8.11 -17.35
CA ALA A 126 0.14 8.63 -15.99
C ALA A 126 0.74 10.05 -15.91
N TRP A 127 0.03 10.95 -15.24
CA TRP A 127 0.42 12.34 -15.05
C TRP A 127 0.28 12.71 -13.58
N THR A 128 1.19 13.51 -13.07
CA THR A 128 1.11 14.04 -11.71
C THR A 128 1.17 15.56 -11.72
N LEU A 129 0.40 16.18 -10.82
CA LEU A 129 0.45 17.63 -10.61
C LEU A 129 0.67 17.86 -9.12
N LYS A 130 1.82 18.38 -8.78
CA LYS A 130 2.14 18.71 -7.37
C LYS A 130 1.70 20.13 -7.07
N LYS A 131 1.22 20.33 -5.85
CA LYS A 131 0.80 21.64 -5.39
C LYS A 131 1.96 22.58 -5.19
#